data_dc2cc53c434957c54993a1dfa2410a2e
#
_entry.id   dc2cc53c434957c54993a1dfa2410a2e
#
_cell.length_a   1.000
_cell.length_b   1.000
_cell.length_c   1.000
_cell.angle_alpha   90.00
_cell.angle_beta   90.00
_cell.angle_gamma   90.00
#
_symmetry.space_group_name_H-M   'P 1'
#
loop_
_entity.id
_entity.type
_entity.pdbx_description
1 polymer ?
#
loop_
_entity_poly.entity_id
_entity_poly.type
_entity_poly.pdbx_seq_one_letter_code
_entity_poly.pdbx_strand_id
1 'polypeptide(L)' 'VGTRRRTFPAVYNAADEEAAAAFLAGRVLFPQIVDTVAEVLAGAGQFAGVPSTVDDILTVESEARVRANAIVDKLEKS' A
#
# COMPACT_ATOMS: atom_id res chain seq x y z
N VAL A 1 18.50 10.13 3.91
CA VAL A 1 18.07 9.18 4.92
C VAL A 1 16.65 9.44 5.36
N GLY A 2 16.31 10.68 5.69
CA GLY A 2 15.01 11.00 6.26
C GLY A 2 13.85 11.00 5.27
N THR A 3 14.10 11.30 4.02
CA THR A 3 13.04 11.56 3.06
C THR A 3 12.33 10.30 2.59
N ARG A 4 13.06 9.21 2.36
CA ARG A 4 12.44 7.93 2.00
C ARG A 4 11.56 7.39 3.11
N ARG A 5 11.98 7.59 4.36
CA ARG A 5 11.27 7.09 5.52
C ARG A 5 9.92 7.77 5.72
N ARG A 6 9.74 8.98 5.18
CA ARG A 6 8.46 9.68 5.29
C ARG A 6 7.43 9.12 4.34
N THR A 7 7.89 8.61 3.20
CA THR A 7 7.00 8.04 2.18
C THR A 7 6.63 6.60 2.49
N PHE A 8 7.62 5.77 2.89
CA PHE A 8 7.39 4.36 3.15
C PHE A 8 6.38 4.09 4.27
N PRO A 9 6.41 4.79 5.41
CA PRO A 9 5.39 4.55 6.44
C PRO A 9 3.98 4.83 5.94
N ALA A 10 3.78 5.87 5.14
CA ALA A 10 2.46 6.18 4.59
C ALA A 10 1.99 5.10 3.61
N VAL A 11 2.88 4.64 2.74
CA VAL A 11 2.59 3.56 1.80
C VAL A 11 2.26 2.27 2.55
N TYR A 12 3.09 1.93 3.54
CA TYR A 12 2.89 0.74 4.34
C TYR A 12 1.53 0.77 5.04
N ASN A 13 1.22 1.86 5.71
CA ASN A 13 -0.03 1.97 6.46
C ASN A 13 -1.24 1.88 5.54
N ALA A 14 -1.21 2.55 4.40
CA ALA A 14 -2.31 2.52 3.45
C ALA A 14 -2.51 1.11 2.88
N ALA A 15 -1.43 0.45 2.49
CA ALA A 15 -1.50 -0.90 1.95
C ALA A 15 -1.98 -1.90 3.00
N ASP A 16 -1.48 -1.77 4.24
CA ASP A 16 -1.87 -2.65 5.33
C ASP A 16 -3.35 -2.51 5.66
N GLU A 17 -3.86 -1.28 5.69
CA GLU A 17 -5.28 -1.05 5.95
C GLU A 17 -6.15 -1.70 4.89
N GLU A 18 -5.81 -1.55 3.61
CA GLU A 18 -6.61 -2.13 2.53
C GLU A 18 -6.55 -3.65 2.55
N ALA A 19 -5.36 -4.20 2.78
CA ALA A 19 -5.19 -5.66 2.85
C ALA A 19 -5.92 -6.25 4.06
N ALA A 20 -5.84 -5.59 5.21
CA ALA A 20 -6.51 -6.03 6.42
C ALA A 20 -8.02 -5.97 6.25
N ALA A 21 -8.54 -4.90 5.63
CA ALA A 21 -9.96 -4.78 5.36
C ALA A 21 -10.44 -5.91 4.44
N ALA A 22 -9.65 -6.26 3.43
CA ALA A 22 -9.98 -7.36 2.54
C ALA A 22 -9.99 -8.70 3.28
N PHE A 23 -9.04 -8.90 4.19
CA PHE A 23 -9.01 -10.11 5.02
C PHE A 23 -10.25 -10.21 5.90
N LEU A 24 -10.61 -9.12 6.55
CA LEU A 24 -11.80 -9.10 7.42
C LEU A 24 -13.09 -9.32 6.63
N ALA A 25 -13.10 -8.91 5.37
CA ALA A 25 -14.23 -9.14 4.48
C ALA A 25 -14.22 -10.55 3.86
N GLY A 26 -13.23 -11.37 4.17
CA GLY A 26 -13.13 -12.73 3.64
C GLY A 26 -12.63 -12.82 2.21
N ARG A 27 -12.04 -11.75 1.68
CA ARG A 27 -11.61 -11.70 0.27
C ARG A 27 -10.24 -12.31 0.05
N VAL A 28 -9.36 -12.24 1.05
CA VAL A 28 -8.01 -12.79 0.97
C VAL A 28 -7.69 -13.56 2.25
N LEU A 29 -6.69 -14.41 2.19
CA LEU A 29 -6.20 -15.16 3.34
C LEU A 29 -5.17 -14.34 4.10
N PHE A 30 -4.95 -14.68 5.36
CA PHE A 30 -4.04 -13.91 6.21
C PHE A 30 -2.63 -13.76 5.61
N PRO A 31 -1.98 -14.82 5.08
CA PRO A 31 -0.65 -14.64 4.46
C PRO A 31 -0.68 -13.69 3.27
N GLN A 32 -1.81 -13.53 2.62
CA GLN A 32 -1.93 -12.63 1.46
C GLN A 32 -1.90 -11.16 1.87
N ILE A 33 -2.14 -10.85 3.14
CA ILE A 33 -1.94 -9.49 3.66
C ILE A 33 -0.47 -9.11 3.49
N VAL A 34 0.43 -9.99 3.93
CA VAL A 34 1.88 -9.75 3.82
C VAL A 34 2.30 -9.63 2.36
N ASP A 35 1.78 -10.51 1.51
CA ASP A 35 2.11 -10.48 0.08
C ASP A 35 1.66 -9.19 -0.56
N THR A 36 0.45 -8.71 -0.23
CA THR A 36 -0.08 -7.46 -0.78
C THR A 36 0.79 -6.28 -0.35
N VAL A 37 1.09 -6.19 0.95
CA VAL A 37 1.91 -5.09 1.47
C VAL A 37 3.31 -5.13 0.84
N ALA A 38 3.92 -6.30 0.75
CA ALA A 38 5.25 -6.44 0.18
C ALA A 38 5.27 -6.01 -1.29
N GLU A 39 4.23 -6.36 -2.05
CA GLU A 39 4.16 -6.01 -3.46
C GLU A 39 3.97 -4.50 -3.65
N VAL A 40 3.12 -3.88 -2.82
CA VAL A 40 2.95 -2.43 -2.86
C VAL A 40 4.25 -1.72 -2.52
N LEU A 41 4.95 -2.19 -1.47
CA LEU A 41 6.23 -1.59 -1.07
C LEU A 41 7.29 -1.76 -2.15
N ALA A 42 7.31 -2.90 -2.83
CA ALA A 42 8.26 -3.14 -3.93
C ALA A 42 8.06 -2.12 -5.06
N GLY A 43 6.83 -1.68 -5.28
CA GLY A 43 6.53 -0.65 -6.27
C GLY A 43 6.70 0.77 -5.76
N ALA A 44 6.98 0.95 -4.47
CA ALA A 44 7.00 2.27 -3.86
C ALA A 44 8.16 3.16 -4.35
N GLY A 45 9.15 2.57 -5.03
CA GLY A 45 10.20 3.36 -5.66
C GLY A 45 9.66 4.40 -6.64
N GLN A 46 8.46 4.18 -7.16
CA GLN A 46 7.80 5.13 -8.06
C GLN A 46 7.32 6.37 -7.31
N PHE A 47 7.17 6.26 -6.00
CA PHE A 47 6.75 7.37 -5.16
C PHE A 47 7.92 8.04 -4.46
N ALA A 48 9.14 7.76 -4.90
CA ALA A 48 10.35 8.13 -4.17
C ALA A 48 10.67 9.62 -4.19
N GLY A 49 9.75 10.46 -4.59
CA GLY A 49 9.89 11.89 -4.42
C GLY A 49 9.82 12.25 -2.94
N VAL A 50 10.48 13.33 -2.57
CA VAL A 50 10.39 13.86 -1.21
C VAL A 50 9.02 14.52 -1.06
N PRO A 51 8.15 14.05 -0.16
CA PRO A 51 6.90 14.75 0.07
C PRO A 51 7.21 16.09 0.73
N SER A 52 6.86 17.17 0.05
CA SER A 52 7.09 18.51 0.57
C SER A 52 5.85 19.10 1.21
N THR A 53 4.70 18.47 1.00
CA THR A 53 3.42 18.97 1.54
C THR A 53 2.57 17.79 2.02
N VAL A 54 1.55 18.12 2.82
CA VAL A 54 0.54 17.14 3.24
C VAL A 54 -0.17 16.55 2.03
N ASP A 55 -0.42 17.37 1.00
CA ASP A 55 -1.07 16.91 -0.21
C ASP A 55 -0.23 15.82 -0.92
N ASP A 56 1.08 15.95 -0.90
CA ASP A 56 1.96 14.94 -1.47
C ASP A 56 1.83 13.62 -0.74
N ILE A 57 1.75 13.67 0.59
CA ILE A 57 1.57 12.47 1.41
C ILE A 57 0.22 11.82 1.12
N LEU A 58 -0.84 12.63 1.02
CA LEU A 58 -2.18 12.12 0.71
C LEU A 58 -2.23 11.48 -0.67
N THR A 59 -1.51 12.05 -1.63
CA THR A 59 -1.42 11.49 -2.97
C THR A 59 -0.74 10.11 -2.92
N VAL A 60 0.36 10.00 -2.19
CA VAL A 60 1.09 8.75 -2.03
C VAL A 60 0.20 7.68 -1.38
N GLU A 61 -0.53 8.05 -0.34
CA GLU A 61 -1.45 7.13 0.33
C GLU A 61 -2.55 6.66 -0.61
N SER A 62 -3.12 7.59 -1.38
CA SER A 62 -4.17 7.27 -2.33
C SER A 62 -3.67 6.28 -3.39
N GLU A 63 -2.48 6.51 -3.92
CA GLU A 63 -1.85 5.61 -4.89
C GLU A 63 -1.60 4.23 -4.29
N ALA A 64 -1.11 4.19 -3.05
CA ALA A 64 -0.86 2.92 -2.36
C ALA A 64 -2.15 2.13 -2.17
N ARG A 65 -3.25 2.81 -1.82
CA ARG A 65 -4.55 2.17 -1.65
C ARG A 65 -5.07 1.59 -2.96
N VAL A 66 -4.92 2.33 -4.05
CA VAL A 66 -5.34 1.86 -5.37
C VAL A 66 -4.55 0.61 -5.76
N ARG A 67 -3.25 0.63 -5.54
CA ARG A 67 -2.40 -0.53 -5.85
C ARG A 67 -2.75 -1.73 -4.98
N ALA A 68 -2.96 -1.52 -3.68
CA ALA A 68 -3.33 -2.60 -2.77
C ALA A 68 -4.65 -3.23 -3.19
N ASN A 69 -5.63 -2.41 -3.55
CA ASN A 69 -6.93 -2.91 -3.98
C ASN A 69 -6.83 -3.67 -5.29
N ALA A 70 -5.98 -3.22 -6.22
CA ALA A 70 -5.76 -3.94 -7.48
C ALA A 70 -5.15 -5.32 -7.22
N ILE A 71 -4.20 -5.41 -6.29
CA ILE A 71 -3.57 -6.67 -5.90
C ILE A 71 -4.59 -7.60 -5.24
N VAL A 72 -5.40 -7.07 -4.32
CA VAL A 72 -6.45 -7.82 -3.65
C VAL A 72 -7.43 -8.40 -4.68
N ASP A 73 -7.87 -7.58 -5.63
CA ASP A 73 -8.79 -8.03 -6.67
C ASP A 73 -8.19 -9.19 -7.46
N LYS A 74 -6.90 -9.09 -7.79
CA LYS A 74 -6.20 -10.11 -8.53
C LYS A 74 -6.10 -11.41 -7.72
N LEU A 75 -5.79 -11.31 -6.42
CA LEU A 75 -5.69 -12.47 -5.54
C LEU A 75 -7.05 -13.13 -5.34
N GLU A 76 -8.09 -12.32 -5.22
CA GLU A 76 -9.45 -12.82 -5.03
C GLU A 76 -9.92 -13.64 -6.24
N LYS A 77 -9.48 -13.26 -7.43
CA LYS A 77 -9.86 -13.93 -8.66
C LYS A 77 -9.04 -15.17 -8.98
N SER A 78 -7.93 -15.36 -8.27
CA SER A 78 -7.09 -16.54 -8.49
C SER A 78 -7.67 -17.80 -7.78
#